data_acb05f18157f121aa8834ab310eb8b23
#
_entry.id   acb05f18157f121aa8834ab310eb8b23
#
_cell.length_a   1.000
_cell.length_b   1.000
_cell.length_c   1.000
_cell.angle_alpha   90.00
_cell.angle_beta   90.00
_cell.angle_gamma   90.00
#
_symmetry.space_group_name_H-M   'P 1'
#
loop_
_entity.id
_entity.type
_entity.pdbx_description
1 polymer ?
#
loop_
_entity_poly.entity_id
_entity_poly.type
_entity_poly.pdbx_seq_one_letter_code
_entity_poly.pdbx_strand_id
1 'polypeptide(L)'
;MMRDVVVVDIGGTHARFAIASIGADGTISLDEPETLHTADHASFQTAWQAFRERKGGTLPKAVSMAIAGPVGSPGKPNPVIRFTNNPWIIRPALINEKLGVERYTLVNDFAAVAHAVARADDSQFLHLAGPDQPLGAEGTISVIGPGTGLGVAHLY
;
A
#
# COMPACT_ATOMS: atom_id res chain seq x y z
N MET A 1 -9.43 -16.56 13.17
CA MET A 1 -8.35 -17.12 12.31
C MET A 1 -7.51 -15.94 11.85
N MET A 2 -6.20 -15.94 12.11
CA MET A 2 -5.28 -14.94 11.57
C MET A 2 -5.15 -15.11 10.07
N ARG A 3 -5.05 -13.97 9.36
CA ARG A 3 -4.83 -13.94 7.89
C ARG A 3 -3.60 -13.12 7.62
N ASP A 4 -2.65 -13.70 6.92
CA ASP A 4 -1.46 -13.01 6.52
C ASP A 4 -1.59 -12.49 5.07
N VAL A 5 -1.08 -11.29 4.86
CA VAL A 5 -1.06 -10.62 3.56
C VAL A 5 0.27 -9.91 3.38
N VAL A 6 0.88 -10.01 2.22
CA VAL A 6 2.02 -9.16 1.89
C VAL A 6 1.49 -7.76 1.59
N VAL A 7 2.05 -6.77 2.24
CA VAL A 7 1.76 -5.35 1.96
C VAL A 7 2.96 -4.71 1.30
N VAL A 8 2.70 -3.92 0.27
CA VAL A 8 3.76 -3.27 -0.51
C VAL A 8 3.41 -1.81 -0.74
N ASP A 9 4.38 -0.94 -0.51
CA ASP A 9 4.33 0.48 -0.89
C ASP A 9 5.38 0.72 -1.98
N ILE A 10 4.93 1.11 -3.18
CA ILE A 10 5.79 1.26 -4.35
C ILE A 10 5.84 2.73 -4.77
N GLY A 11 6.96 3.36 -4.45
CA GLY A 11 7.29 4.71 -4.88
C GLY A 11 8.20 4.76 -6.12
N GLY A 12 8.68 5.94 -6.42
CA GLY A 12 9.64 6.15 -7.51
C GLY A 12 11.02 5.53 -7.26
N THR A 13 11.54 5.67 -6.04
CA THR A 13 12.91 5.27 -5.67
C THR A 13 12.97 4.02 -4.81
N HIS A 14 11.95 3.79 -4.03
CA HIS A 14 11.90 2.68 -3.07
C HIS A 14 10.60 1.88 -3.21
N ALA A 15 10.71 0.60 -2.96
CA ALA A 15 9.58 -0.29 -2.70
C ALA A 15 9.76 -0.89 -1.30
N ARG A 16 8.74 -0.76 -0.45
CA ARG A 16 8.72 -1.29 0.92
C ARG A 16 7.79 -2.47 0.98
N PHE A 17 8.27 -3.54 1.59
CA PHE A 17 7.55 -4.81 1.71
C PHE A 17 7.44 -5.20 3.18
N ALA A 18 6.29 -5.69 3.59
CA ALA A 18 6.10 -6.30 4.90
C ALA A 18 5.05 -7.41 4.83
N ILE A 19 5.01 -8.26 5.85
CA ILE A 19 3.90 -9.19 6.06
C ILE A 19 3.01 -8.61 7.14
N ALA A 20 1.75 -8.38 6.81
CA ALA A 20 0.72 -7.97 7.74
C ALA A 20 -0.08 -9.19 8.21
N SER A 21 -0.23 -9.35 9.51
CA SER A 21 -1.11 -10.33 10.12
C SER A 21 -2.38 -9.65 10.62
N ILE A 22 -3.52 -10.11 10.13
CA ILE A 22 -4.84 -9.54 10.47
C ILE A 22 -5.55 -10.50 11.42
N GLY A 23 -5.79 -10.05 12.64
CA GLY A 23 -6.53 -10.76 13.66
C GLY A 23 -8.02 -10.91 13.33
N ALA A 24 -8.69 -11.83 13.99
CA ALA A 24 -10.15 -12.02 13.85
C ALA A 24 -10.96 -10.83 14.36
N ASP A 25 -10.39 -10.05 15.26
CA ASP A 25 -10.92 -8.81 15.83
C ASP A 25 -10.62 -7.56 14.98
N GLY A 26 -9.92 -7.74 13.85
CA GLY A 26 -9.50 -6.67 12.96
C GLY A 26 -8.19 -5.98 13.34
N THR A 27 -7.51 -6.42 14.39
CA THR A 27 -6.17 -5.92 14.73
C THR A 27 -5.19 -6.25 13.61
N ILE A 28 -4.28 -5.33 13.34
CA ILE A 28 -3.25 -5.48 12.31
C ILE A 28 -1.88 -5.35 12.98
N SER A 29 -1.03 -6.32 12.76
CA SER A 29 0.39 -6.25 13.10
C SER A 29 1.23 -6.40 11.85
N LEU A 30 2.36 -5.71 11.81
CA LEU A 30 3.34 -5.80 10.72
C LEU A 30 4.63 -6.44 11.24
N ASP A 31 5.24 -7.27 10.42
CA ASP A 31 6.64 -7.64 10.63
C ASP A 31 7.55 -6.43 10.27
N GLU A 32 8.86 -6.58 10.48
CA GLU A 32 9.82 -5.53 10.13
C GLU A 32 9.82 -5.29 8.61
N PRO A 33 9.50 -4.05 8.16
CA PRO A 33 9.47 -3.73 6.74
C PRO A 33 10.86 -3.80 6.10
N GLU A 34 10.93 -4.36 4.92
CA GLU A 34 12.12 -4.36 4.08
C GLU A 34 12.00 -3.32 2.97
N THR A 35 12.99 -2.46 2.86
CA THR A 35 13.07 -1.44 1.81
C THR A 35 14.05 -1.88 0.74
N LEU A 36 13.59 -1.93 -0.50
CA LEU A 36 14.38 -2.20 -1.68
C LEU A 36 14.46 -0.96 -2.57
N HIS A 37 15.62 -0.67 -3.13
CA HIS A 37 15.76 0.38 -4.14
C HIS A 37 15.22 -0.12 -5.47
N THR A 38 14.34 0.65 -6.10
CA THR A 38 13.74 0.28 -7.39
C THR A 38 14.77 0.14 -8.50
N ALA A 39 15.86 0.92 -8.43
CA ALA A 39 16.95 0.87 -9.40
C ALA A 39 17.76 -0.43 -9.35
N ASP A 40 17.75 -1.15 -8.22
CA ASP A 40 18.50 -2.40 -8.06
C ASP A 40 17.77 -3.60 -8.66
N HIS A 41 16.55 -3.42 -9.13
CA HIS A 41 15.70 -4.48 -9.65
C HIS A 41 15.12 -4.12 -11.02
N ALA A 42 15.25 -5.01 -11.98
CA ALA A 42 14.78 -4.79 -13.35
C ALA A 42 13.25 -4.65 -13.46
N SER A 43 12.49 -5.16 -12.48
CA SER A 43 11.04 -5.13 -12.44
C SER A 43 10.51 -5.31 -11.02
N PHE A 44 9.22 -5.01 -10.82
CA PHE A 44 8.56 -5.34 -9.56
C PHE A 44 8.62 -6.86 -9.25
N GLN A 45 8.52 -7.71 -10.27
CA GLN A 45 8.61 -9.15 -10.10
C GLN A 45 9.99 -9.59 -9.54
N THR A 46 11.09 -8.96 -9.99
CA THR A 46 12.43 -9.29 -9.46
C THR A 46 12.60 -8.78 -8.03
N ALA A 47 12.04 -7.63 -7.67
CA ALA A 47 12.01 -7.15 -6.30
C ALA A 47 11.16 -8.07 -5.39
N TRP A 48 10.00 -8.51 -5.85
CA TRP A 48 9.16 -9.49 -5.17
C TRP A 48 9.90 -10.79 -4.89
N GLN A 49 10.62 -11.31 -5.88
CA GLN A 49 11.40 -12.53 -5.74
C GLN A 49 12.51 -12.36 -4.70
N ALA A 50 13.23 -11.23 -4.71
CA ALA A 50 14.25 -10.93 -3.70
C ALA A 50 13.66 -10.88 -2.28
N PHE A 51 12.50 -10.24 -2.09
CA PHE A 51 11.79 -10.24 -0.83
C PHE A 51 11.38 -11.66 -0.41
N ARG A 52 10.81 -12.45 -1.34
CA ARG A 52 10.43 -13.83 -1.09
C ARG A 52 11.60 -14.69 -0.59
N GLU A 53 12.77 -14.57 -1.21
CA GLU A 53 13.98 -15.30 -0.82
C GLU A 53 14.43 -14.93 0.59
N ARG A 54 14.40 -13.64 0.94
CA ARG A 54 14.74 -13.15 2.29
C ARG A 54 13.77 -13.67 3.37
N LYS A 55 12.52 -13.90 3.01
CA LYS A 55 11.48 -14.48 3.90
C LYS A 55 11.45 -16.02 3.90
N GLY A 56 12.50 -16.68 3.39
CA GLY A 56 12.61 -18.15 3.40
C GLY A 56 11.87 -18.87 2.27
N GLY A 57 11.53 -18.17 1.20
CA GLY A 57 10.99 -18.75 -0.04
C GLY A 57 9.46 -18.91 -0.08
N THR A 58 8.75 -18.69 1.03
CA THR A 58 7.29 -18.80 1.10
C THR A 58 6.66 -17.48 1.54
N LEU A 59 5.68 -17.00 0.79
CA LEU A 59 4.91 -15.80 1.12
C LEU A 59 3.41 -16.11 1.19
N PRO A 60 2.64 -15.28 1.92
CA PRO A 60 1.18 -15.31 1.87
C PRO A 60 0.64 -15.25 0.43
N LYS A 61 -0.50 -15.90 0.20
CA LYS A 61 -1.17 -15.96 -1.10
C LYS A 61 -2.03 -14.74 -1.43
N ALA A 62 -1.94 -13.70 -0.60
CA ALA A 62 -2.62 -12.42 -0.81
C ALA A 62 -1.60 -11.28 -0.75
N VAL A 63 -1.78 -10.27 -1.59
CA VAL A 63 -0.96 -9.06 -1.60
C VAL A 63 -1.82 -7.81 -1.72
N SER A 64 -1.48 -6.78 -0.96
CA SER A 64 -2.05 -5.44 -1.07
C SER A 64 -0.94 -4.45 -1.42
N MET A 65 -1.14 -3.71 -2.50
CA MET A 65 -0.11 -2.82 -3.06
C MET A 65 -0.63 -1.38 -3.12
N ALA A 66 0.07 -0.48 -2.45
CA ALA A 66 -0.05 0.96 -2.62
C ALA A 66 0.93 1.42 -3.70
N ILE A 67 0.46 2.20 -4.65
CA ILE A 67 1.22 2.57 -5.84
C ILE A 67 1.19 4.07 -6.03
N ALA A 68 2.36 4.69 -6.16
CA ALA A 68 2.51 6.11 -6.50
C ALA A 68 2.11 6.35 -7.95
N GLY A 69 0.82 6.42 -8.21
CA GLY A 69 0.26 6.65 -9.54
C GLY A 69 -1.21 6.24 -9.69
N PRO A 70 -1.79 6.46 -10.86
CA PRO A 70 -3.18 6.12 -11.11
C PRO A 70 -3.34 4.62 -11.32
N VAL A 71 -4.12 3.97 -10.47
CA VAL A 71 -4.39 2.53 -10.53
C VAL A 71 -5.69 2.16 -11.25
N GLY A 72 -6.51 3.15 -11.60
CA GLY A 72 -7.85 2.96 -12.16
C GLY A 72 -8.93 2.99 -11.07
N SER A 73 -10.13 2.55 -11.42
CA SER A 73 -11.27 2.49 -10.51
C SER A 73 -11.47 1.07 -9.97
N PRO A 74 -12.17 0.89 -8.83
CA PRO A 74 -12.57 -0.42 -8.36
C PRO A 74 -13.31 -1.22 -9.46
N GLY A 75 -12.87 -2.45 -9.70
CA GLY A 75 -13.41 -3.30 -10.78
C GLY A 75 -12.94 -2.95 -12.21
N LYS A 76 -12.26 -1.82 -12.40
CA LYS A 76 -11.67 -1.38 -13.66
C LYS A 76 -10.25 -0.85 -13.47
N PRO A 77 -9.28 -1.69 -13.11
CA PRO A 77 -7.89 -1.26 -12.98
C PRO A 77 -7.36 -0.81 -14.35
N ASN A 78 -6.42 0.13 -14.32
CA ASN A 78 -5.68 0.48 -15.54
C ASN A 78 -4.97 -0.78 -16.09
N PRO A 79 -5.05 -1.08 -17.38
CA PRO A 79 -4.44 -2.30 -17.94
C PRO A 79 -2.92 -2.31 -17.81
N VAL A 80 -2.32 -1.13 -17.74
CA VAL A 80 -0.86 -0.93 -17.55
C VAL A 80 -0.65 0.22 -16.60
N ILE A 81 0.02 -0.04 -15.51
CA ILE A 81 0.42 0.98 -14.53
C ILE A 81 1.90 1.30 -14.76
N ARG A 82 2.19 2.56 -14.97
CA ARG A 82 3.54 3.13 -15.14
C ARG A 82 3.80 4.11 -14.02
N PHE A 83 5.04 4.19 -13.59
CA PHE A 83 5.49 5.12 -12.57
C PHE A 83 6.21 6.31 -13.24
N THR A 84 6.17 7.46 -12.60
CA THR A 84 6.84 8.66 -13.12
C THR A 84 8.36 8.56 -13.01
N ASN A 85 8.86 8.09 -11.87
CA ASN A 85 10.29 8.04 -11.57
C ASN A 85 10.80 6.61 -11.30
N ASN A 86 10.17 5.61 -11.90
CA ASN A 86 10.49 4.22 -11.72
C ASN A 86 10.23 3.51 -13.04
N PRO A 87 11.19 2.77 -13.61
CA PRO A 87 11.05 2.11 -14.91
C PRO A 87 10.10 0.91 -14.89
N TRP A 88 9.63 0.49 -13.72
CA TRP A 88 8.77 -0.67 -13.61
C TRP A 88 7.43 -0.47 -14.29
N ILE A 89 6.88 -1.58 -14.75
CA ILE A 89 5.55 -1.66 -15.33
C ILE A 89 4.79 -2.76 -14.61
N ILE A 90 3.61 -2.41 -14.10
CA ILE A 90 2.70 -3.39 -13.50
C ILE A 90 1.52 -3.57 -14.43
N ARG A 91 1.22 -4.83 -14.75
CA ARG A 91 0.02 -5.25 -15.47
C ARG A 91 -0.88 -6.01 -14.52
N PRO A 92 -2.00 -5.42 -14.04
CA PRO A 92 -2.87 -6.05 -13.05
C PRO A 92 -3.34 -7.46 -13.44
N ALA A 93 -3.66 -7.67 -14.73
CA ALA A 93 -4.08 -8.98 -15.22
C ALA A 93 -3.04 -10.11 -15.04
N LEU A 94 -1.77 -9.77 -14.83
CA LEU A 94 -0.68 -10.72 -14.68
C LEU A 94 -0.19 -10.90 -13.24
N ILE A 95 -0.74 -10.14 -12.28
CA ILE A 95 -0.25 -10.13 -10.89
C ILE A 95 -0.33 -11.53 -10.27
N ASN A 96 -1.47 -12.18 -10.36
CA ASN A 96 -1.67 -13.51 -9.78
C ASN A 96 -0.61 -14.51 -10.27
N GLU A 97 -0.42 -14.57 -11.57
CA GLU A 97 0.55 -15.47 -12.20
C GLU A 97 1.99 -15.10 -11.84
N LYS A 98 2.36 -13.82 -12.01
CA LYS A 98 3.75 -13.37 -11.87
C LYS A 98 4.26 -13.39 -10.43
N LEU A 99 3.38 -13.15 -9.46
CA LEU A 99 3.74 -13.17 -8.04
C LEU A 99 3.42 -14.51 -7.36
N GLY A 100 2.65 -15.38 -8.01
CA GLY A 100 2.20 -16.63 -7.43
C GLY A 100 1.21 -16.45 -6.28
N VAL A 101 0.37 -15.41 -6.37
CA VAL A 101 -0.66 -15.08 -5.37
C VAL A 101 -2.05 -15.41 -5.91
N GLU A 102 -3.00 -15.65 -5.00
CA GLU A 102 -4.39 -15.94 -5.34
C GLU A 102 -5.25 -14.68 -5.38
N ARG A 103 -4.88 -13.68 -4.57
CA ARG A 103 -5.63 -12.43 -4.44
C ARG A 103 -4.69 -11.24 -4.37
N TYR A 104 -5.11 -10.15 -4.99
CA TYR A 104 -4.41 -8.87 -4.86
C TYR A 104 -5.37 -7.70 -4.72
N THR A 105 -4.88 -6.63 -4.13
CA THR A 105 -5.52 -5.31 -4.10
C THR A 105 -4.51 -4.27 -4.58
N LEU A 106 -4.99 -3.35 -5.40
CA LEU A 106 -4.23 -2.19 -5.85
C LEU A 106 -4.94 -0.93 -5.38
N VAL A 107 -4.21 -0.05 -4.74
CA VAL A 107 -4.70 1.27 -4.35
C VAL A 107 -3.65 2.33 -4.71
N ASN A 108 -4.10 3.55 -4.93
CA ASN A 108 -3.17 4.68 -4.99
C ASN A 108 -2.52 4.85 -3.59
N ASP A 109 -1.24 5.25 -3.56
CA ASP A 109 -0.49 5.43 -2.31
C ASP A 109 -1.18 6.37 -1.32
N PHE A 110 -1.74 7.49 -1.82
CA PHE A 110 -2.43 8.45 -0.96
C PHE A 110 -3.82 7.98 -0.52
N ALA A 111 -4.49 7.17 -1.32
CA ALA A 111 -5.71 6.48 -0.90
C ALA A 111 -5.42 5.48 0.23
N ALA A 112 -4.27 4.81 0.20
CA ALA A 112 -3.83 3.94 1.30
C ALA A 112 -3.61 4.73 2.60
N VAL A 113 -3.00 5.92 2.52
CA VAL A 113 -2.86 6.84 3.68
C VAL A 113 -4.23 7.23 4.22
N ALA A 114 -5.18 7.58 3.36
CA ALA A 114 -6.54 7.95 3.78
C ALA A 114 -7.23 6.80 4.53
N HIS A 115 -7.11 5.57 4.02
CA HIS A 115 -7.62 4.39 4.72
C HIS A 115 -6.96 4.14 6.08
N ALA A 116 -5.66 4.45 6.21
CA ALA A 116 -4.95 4.37 7.48
C ALA A 116 -5.48 5.42 8.47
N VAL A 117 -5.66 6.67 8.03
CA VAL A 117 -6.22 7.77 8.84
C VAL A 117 -7.61 7.40 9.38
N ALA A 118 -8.47 6.79 8.57
CA ALA A 118 -9.80 6.36 9.01
C ALA A 118 -9.79 5.24 10.06
N ARG A 119 -8.66 4.59 10.28
CA ARG A 119 -8.46 3.50 11.25
C ARG A 119 -7.57 3.87 12.42
N ALA A 120 -6.95 5.03 12.36
CA ALA A 120 -6.08 5.55 13.41
C ALA A 120 -6.91 6.00 14.62
N ASP A 121 -6.40 5.78 15.81
CA ASP A 121 -6.97 6.31 17.05
C ASP A 121 -6.40 7.70 17.38
N ASP A 122 -7.07 8.41 18.29
CA ASP A 122 -6.73 9.80 18.60
C ASP A 122 -5.28 9.97 19.12
N SER A 123 -4.68 8.93 19.69
CA SER A 123 -3.28 8.98 20.18
C SER A 123 -2.24 9.07 19.04
N GLN A 124 -2.66 8.74 17.82
CA GLN A 124 -1.82 8.78 16.62
C GLN A 124 -1.87 10.13 15.90
N PHE A 125 -2.66 11.08 16.41
CA PHE A 125 -2.79 12.42 15.85
C PHE A 125 -2.18 13.47 16.77
N LEU A 126 -1.61 14.50 16.17
CA LEU A 126 -1.19 15.71 16.85
C LEU A 126 -2.15 16.84 16.45
N HIS A 127 -2.90 17.38 17.42
CA HIS A 127 -3.73 18.55 17.18
C HIS A 127 -2.85 19.77 16.89
N LEU A 128 -3.07 20.42 15.76
CA LEU A 128 -2.32 21.61 15.33
C LEU A 128 -3.20 22.87 15.33
N ALA A 129 -4.42 22.79 14.87
CA ALA A 129 -5.33 23.93 14.76
C ALA A 129 -6.79 23.47 14.59
N GLY A 130 -7.74 24.36 14.85
CA GLY A 130 -9.18 24.09 14.76
C GLY A 130 -9.77 23.57 16.07
N PRO A 131 -11.00 23.05 16.08
CA PRO A 131 -11.60 22.42 17.25
C PRO A 131 -10.84 21.18 17.67
N ASP A 132 -10.46 21.10 18.94
CA ASP A 132 -9.81 19.94 19.52
C ASP A 132 -10.88 18.89 19.89
N GLN A 133 -11.21 18.06 18.94
CA GLN A 133 -12.22 17.01 19.07
C GLN A 133 -11.82 15.80 18.22
N PRO A 134 -12.26 14.59 18.58
CA PRO A 134 -12.03 13.39 17.77
C PRO A 134 -12.57 13.54 16.36
N LEU A 135 -11.99 12.83 15.40
CA LEU A 135 -12.56 12.74 14.05
C LEU A 135 -13.98 12.18 14.14
N GLY A 136 -14.95 12.94 13.63
CA GLY A 136 -16.37 12.57 13.68
C GLY A 136 -16.66 11.32 12.83
N ALA A 137 -17.73 10.60 13.22
CA ALA A 137 -18.26 9.49 12.43
C ALA A 137 -19.03 9.95 11.18
N GLU A 138 -19.35 11.23 11.09
CA GLU A 138 -20.10 11.83 9.99
C GLU A 138 -19.31 13.00 9.38
N GLY A 139 -19.50 13.21 8.09
CA GLY A 139 -18.84 14.27 7.35
C GLY A 139 -17.72 13.78 6.44
N THR A 140 -16.92 14.71 5.95
CA THR A 140 -15.80 14.42 5.05
C THR A 140 -14.47 14.64 5.78
N ILE A 141 -13.61 13.64 5.75
CA ILE A 141 -12.22 13.75 6.20
C ILE A 141 -11.35 14.04 4.98
N SER A 142 -10.66 15.17 4.98
CA SER A 142 -9.67 15.49 3.96
C SER A 142 -8.27 15.17 4.47
N VAL A 143 -7.57 14.32 3.74
CA VAL A 143 -6.19 13.93 4.04
C VAL A 143 -5.27 14.60 3.03
N ILE A 144 -4.34 15.42 3.52
CA ILE A 144 -3.42 16.22 2.69
C ILE A 144 -1.99 15.92 3.13
N GLY A 145 -1.13 15.55 2.20
CA GLY A 145 0.28 15.25 2.45
C GLY A 145 1.20 16.03 1.50
N PRO A 146 1.87 17.08 1.99
CA PRO A 146 2.91 17.74 1.21
C PRO A 146 4.16 16.84 1.15
N GLY A 147 4.68 16.62 -0.06
CA GLY A 147 5.89 15.87 -0.33
C GLY A 147 6.58 16.43 -1.56
N THR A 148 7.12 15.59 -2.44
CA THR A 148 7.61 16.03 -3.77
C THR A 148 6.47 16.66 -4.59
N GLY A 149 5.25 16.21 -4.40
CA GLY A 149 4.01 16.81 -4.87
C GLY A 149 3.03 17.02 -3.69
N LEU A 150 1.77 17.29 -4.00
CA LEU A 150 0.70 17.36 -3.03
C LEU A 150 -0.21 16.14 -3.20
N GLY A 151 -0.20 15.24 -2.21
CA GLY A 151 -1.18 14.17 -2.10
C GLY A 151 -2.47 14.68 -1.45
N VAL A 152 -3.61 14.34 -2.02
CA VAL A 152 -4.93 14.68 -1.46
C VAL A 152 -5.85 13.47 -1.62
N ALA A 153 -6.54 13.13 -0.55
CA ALA A 153 -7.63 12.15 -0.57
C ALA A 153 -8.79 12.60 0.32
N HIS A 154 -9.98 12.16 -0.02
CA HIS A 154 -11.19 12.41 0.76
C HIS A 154 -11.84 11.09 1.16
N LEU A 155 -12.32 11.04 2.40
CA LEU A 155 -13.13 9.95 2.96
C LEU A 155 -14.52 10.50 3.25
N TYR A 156 -15.55 9.74 2.88
CA TYR A 156 -16.97 10.06 3.06
C TYR A 156 -17.63 9.08 4.00
#